data_ac45baeb00137f250f5b1b8a1263f839
#
_entry.id   ac45baeb00137f250f5b1b8a1263f839
#
_cell.length_a   1.000
_cell.length_b   1.000
_cell.length_c   1.000
_cell.angle_alpha   90.00
_cell.angle_beta   90.00
_cell.angle_gamma   90.00
#
_symmetry.space_group_name_H-M   'P 1'
#
loop_
_entity.id
_entity.type
_entity.pdbx_description
1 polymer ?
#
loop_
_entity_poly.entity_id
_entity_poly.type
_entity_poly.pdbx_seq_one_letter_code
_entity_poly.pdbx_strand_id
1 'polypeptide(L)'
;MTLDPHRLLRELFDAAIEAAHPRTTLAPHLPADRSGRAIVIGAGKAAAAMAQAIEACWEGELHGLVVTRYGHGAPCSRIEVVEASHPVPDDAGERVARRVLELVSGLKDTDKVIFLLSGGGSSLLALPAEGITLADKQAINKALLRSGAAIDEMNCVRKHLSAIKGGRLARACWPASLYTYAISDVPGDEPTVIASGPTVADPTTSADALAILARYAIEVPPNVRAWLEDRRSETLKPGDPYLSRSHFQLIATPQQSLEAAAALARQAGLTPLILGDLEGESREVAKVHAGIARQIVLHGQPLAAPCVILSGGETTVTVRGDGRGGRNAEFLLSLTENLAGLDGVYALAGDTDGIDGSEDNAGAIMTPQTHAQGQALGLDAAAELANNNGYGYFARLDALVVTGPTRTNVNDFRAIIVLPR
;
A
#
# COMPACT_ATOMS: atom_id res chain seq x y z
N MET A 1 22.93 -2.68 29.30
CA MET A 1 23.27 -2.19 27.94
C MET A 1 22.60 -0.84 27.77
N THR A 2 23.32 0.19 27.40
CA THR A 2 22.71 1.49 27.03
C THR A 2 21.96 1.31 25.72
N LEU A 3 20.70 1.73 25.70
CA LEU A 3 19.84 1.70 24.51
C LEU A 3 20.47 2.57 23.43
N ASP A 4 20.67 2.03 22.23
CA ASP A 4 21.02 2.79 21.03
C ASP A 4 19.75 3.12 20.25
N PRO A 5 19.24 4.36 20.30
CA PRO A 5 17.98 4.71 19.66
C PRO A 5 18.03 4.62 18.13
N HIS A 6 19.19 4.93 17.52
CA HIS A 6 19.33 4.89 16.08
C HIS A 6 19.20 3.44 15.56
N ARG A 7 19.89 2.53 16.20
CA ARG A 7 19.81 1.09 15.91
C ARG A 7 18.39 0.56 16.17
N LEU A 8 17.78 0.92 17.31
CA LEU A 8 16.45 0.44 17.65
C LEU A 8 15.39 0.92 16.65
N LEU A 9 15.45 2.18 16.20
CA LEU A 9 14.54 2.69 15.16
C LEU A 9 14.59 1.83 13.90
N ARG A 10 15.80 1.44 13.50
CA ARG A 10 15.97 0.56 12.34
C ARG A 10 15.39 -0.83 12.58
N GLU A 11 15.67 -1.41 13.75
CA GLU A 11 15.13 -2.72 14.13
C GLU A 11 13.58 -2.72 14.21
N LEU A 12 12.97 -1.62 14.66
CA LEU A 12 11.50 -1.45 14.67
C LEU A 12 10.93 -1.42 13.25
N PHE A 13 11.58 -0.71 12.33
CA PHE A 13 11.19 -0.66 10.93
C PHE A 13 11.33 -2.02 10.24
N ASP A 14 12.46 -2.69 10.46
CA ASP A 14 12.70 -4.03 9.91
C ASP A 14 11.70 -5.06 10.47
N ALA A 15 11.31 -4.96 11.75
CA ALA A 15 10.29 -5.81 12.35
C ALA A 15 8.89 -5.57 11.73
N ALA A 16 8.55 -4.32 11.43
CA ALA A 16 7.30 -3.97 10.76
C ALA A 16 7.23 -4.54 9.34
N ILE A 17 8.33 -4.45 8.57
CA ILE A 17 8.44 -5.03 7.23
C ILE A 17 8.35 -6.57 7.30
N GLU A 18 9.09 -7.22 8.21
CA GLU A 18 9.12 -8.66 8.32
C GLU A 18 7.75 -9.24 8.71
N ALA A 19 7.00 -8.55 9.56
CA ALA A 19 5.64 -8.95 9.96
C ALA A 19 4.65 -8.98 8.79
N ALA A 20 4.92 -8.22 7.72
CA ALA A 20 4.11 -8.18 6.51
C ALA A 20 4.74 -8.95 5.34
N HIS A 21 5.91 -9.60 5.54
CA HIS A 21 6.58 -10.25 4.43
C HIS A 21 5.90 -11.57 4.04
N PRO A 22 5.60 -11.81 2.73
CA PRO A 22 4.86 -13.00 2.28
C PRO A 22 5.45 -14.34 2.70
N ARG A 23 6.77 -14.43 2.84
CA ARG A 23 7.46 -15.68 3.25
C ARG A 23 7.04 -16.17 4.64
N THR A 24 6.64 -15.25 5.51
CA THR A 24 6.22 -15.57 6.89
C THR A 24 4.70 -15.59 7.02
N THR A 25 3.99 -14.77 6.26
CA THR A 25 2.55 -14.56 6.44
C THR A 25 1.69 -15.47 5.57
N LEU A 26 2.15 -15.94 4.39
CA LEU A 26 1.29 -16.64 3.43
C LEU A 26 1.01 -18.10 3.84
N ALA A 27 2.03 -18.85 4.20
CA ALA A 27 1.93 -20.30 4.42
C ALA A 27 0.88 -20.75 5.46
N PRO A 28 0.66 -20.04 6.59
CA PRO A 28 -0.34 -20.40 7.58
C PRO A 28 -1.79 -20.32 7.09
N HIS A 29 -2.05 -19.52 6.04
CA HIS A 29 -3.39 -19.26 5.51
C HIS A 29 -3.77 -20.14 4.31
N LEU A 30 -2.80 -20.88 3.77
CA LEU A 30 -3.06 -21.74 2.61
C LEU A 30 -4.03 -22.87 2.95
N PRO A 31 -4.80 -23.37 1.95
CA PRO A 31 -5.66 -24.54 2.15
C PRO A 31 -4.86 -25.71 2.72
N ALA A 32 -5.51 -26.51 3.58
CA ALA A 32 -4.89 -27.70 4.18
C ALA A 32 -4.49 -28.72 3.10
N ASP A 33 -5.32 -28.92 2.07
CA ASP A 33 -4.98 -29.70 0.88
C ASP A 33 -4.22 -28.83 -0.11
N ARG A 34 -2.92 -29.07 -0.20
CA ARG A 34 -1.96 -28.43 -1.15
C ARG A 34 -1.53 -29.37 -2.25
N SER A 35 -2.11 -30.55 -2.32
CA SER A 35 -1.97 -31.48 -3.43
C SER A 35 -2.89 -31.07 -4.60
N GLY A 36 -2.65 -31.57 -5.76
CA GLY A 36 -3.45 -31.25 -6.93
C GLY A 36 -3.04 -29.95 -7.62
N ARG A 37 -3.79 -29.61 -8.66
CA ARG A 37 -3.50 -28.47 -9.55
C ARG A 37 -4.00 -27.15 -8.95
N ALA A 38 -3.13 -26.16 -8.90
CA ALA A 38 -3.48 -24.80 -8.57
C ALA A 38 -3.01 -23.80 -9.64
N ILE A 39 -3.87 -22.88 -10.00
CA ILE A 39 -3.57 -21.76 -10.89
C ILE A 39 -3.34 -20.53 -10.03
N VAL A 40 -2.14 -19.95 -10.13
CA VAL A 40 -1.79 -18.75 -9.38
C VAL A 40 -1.93 -17.53 -10.29
N ILE A 41 -2.70 -16.57 -9.85
CA ILE A 41 -2.79 -15.24 -10.46
C ILE A 41 -2.48 -14.20 -9.41
N GLY A 42 -2.06 -13.00 -9.80
CA GLY A 42 -1.75 -11.98 -8.77
C GLY A 42 -1.46 -10.62 -9.35
N ALA A 43 -1.62 -9.60 -8.49
CA ALA A 43 -1.32 -8.22 -8.83
C ALA A 43 -0.94 -7.41 -7.60
N GLY A 44 0.11 -6.60 -7.71
CA GLY A 44 0.54 -5.68 -6.65
C GLY A 44 2.05 -5.66 -6.44
N LYS A 45 2.53 -4.71 -5.66
CA LYS A 45 3.96 -4.51 -5.37
C LYS A 45 4.63 -5.74 -4.73
N ALA A 46 3.87 -6.51 -3.92
CA ALA A 46 4.33 -7.74 -3.28
C ALA A 46 4.01 -9.02 -4.09
N ALA A 47 3.31 -8.94 -5.23
CA ALA A 47 2.80 -10.12 -5.94
C ALA A 47 3.90 -11.12 -6.33
N ALA A 48 5.09 -10.63 -6.71
CA ALA A 48 6.23 -11.49 -7.05
C ALA A 48 6.78 -12.23 -5.82
N ALA A 49 6.91 -11.58 -4.66
CA ALA A 49 7.34 -12.22 -3.42
C ALA A 49 6.29 -13.20 -2.89
N MET A 50 4.99 -12.88 -3.06
CA MET A 50 3.90 -13.81 -2.74
C MET A 50 3.95 -15.05 -3.66
N ALA A 51 4.27 -14.87 -4.95
CA ALA A 51 4.47 -15.97 -5.89
C ALA A 51 5.65 -16.87 -5.48
N GLN A 52 6.78 -16.30 -5.07
CA GLN A 52 7.89 -17.09 -4.50
C GLN A 52 7.47 -17.86 -3.25
N ALA A 53 6.72 -17.21 -2.33
CA ALA A 53 6.29 -17.83 -1.09
C ALA A 53 5.36 -19.03 -1.36
N ILE A 54 4.43 -18.93 -2.33
CA ILE A 54 3.55 -20.05 -2.68
C ILE A 54 4.32 -21.17 -3.35
N GLU A 55 5.28 -20.87 -4.24
CA GLU A 55 6.13 -21.88 -4.87
C GLU A 55 6.92 -22.73 -3.85
N ALA A 56 7.35 -22.10 -2.76
CA ALA A 56 8.11 -22.75 -1.71
C ALA A 56 7.28 -23.72 -0.85
N CYS A 57 5.96 -23.57 -0.82
CA CYS A 57 5.09 -24.34 0.09
C CYS A 57 3.96 -25.11 -0.61
N TRP A 58 3.84 -25.06 -1.94
CA TRP A 58 2.86 -25.83 -2.70
C TRP A 58 3.48 -27.12 -3.26
N GLU A 59 2.94 -28.27 -2.85
CA GLU A 59 3.47 -29.59 -3.21
C GLU A 59 2.96 -30.09 -4.56
N GLY A 60 1.75 -29.71 -4.96
CA GLY A 60 1.10 -30.15 -6.19
C GLY A 60 1.54 -29.39 -7.46
N GLU A 61 0.82 -29.64 -8.54
CA GLU A 61 0.98 -28.88 -9.79
C GLU A 61 0.64 -27.42 -9.57
N LEU A 62 1.57 -26.53 -9.93
CA LEU A 62 1.44 -25.08 -9.77
C LEU A 62 1.92 -24.41 -11.05
N HIS A 63 1.11 -23.52 -11.60
CA HIS A 63 1.48 -22.62 -12.69
C HIS A 63 0.66 -21.34 -12.58
N GLY A 64 1.10 -20.31 -13.25
CA GLY A 64 0.34 -19.06 -13.21
C GLY A 64 1.10 -17.85 -13.71
N LEU A 65 0.51 -16.68 -13.43
CA LEU A 65 0.97 -15.39 -13.87
C LEU A 65 0.65 -14.33 -12.82
N VAL A 66 1.65 -13.58 -12.40
CA VAL A 66 1.48 -12.41 -11.52
C VAL A 66 2.05 -11.16 -12.17
N VAL A 67 1.46 -10.00 -11.86
CA VAL A 67 1.96 -8.70 -12.30
C VAL A 67 2.39 -7.87 -11.10
N THR A 68 3.58 -7.28 -11.22
CA THR A 68 4.14 -6.37 -10.21
C THR A 68 4.63 -5.07 -10.86
N ARG A 69 5.00 -4.09 -10.04
CA ARG A 69 5.59 -2.83 -10.52
C ARG A 69 6.98 -3.09 -11.11
N TYR A 70 7.39 -2.29 -12.09
CA TYR A 70 8.77 -2.29 -12.60
C TYR A 70 9.80 -2.21 -11.46
N GLY A 71 10.81 -3.09 -11.51
CA GLY A 71 11.86 -3.20 -10.50
C GLY A 71 11.47 -3.98 -9.23
N HIS A 72 10.23 -4.49 -9.12
CA HIS A 72 9.76 -5.30 -7.98
C HIS A 72 9.66 -6.79 -8.30
N GLY A 73 10.18 -7.23 -9.43
CA GLY A 73 10.22 -8.63 -9.81
C GLY A 73 10.99 -9.50 -8.83
N ALA A 74 10.66 -10.78 -8.83
CA ALA A 74 11.36 -11.81 -8.09
C ALA A 74 11.46 -13.08 -8.95
N PRO A 75 12.55 -13.86 -8.88
CA PRO A 75 12.68 -15.07 -9.66
C PRO A 75 11.69 -16.13 -9.16
N CYS A 76 10.86 -16.64 -10.06
CA CYS A 76 9.96 -17.75 -9.86
C CYS A 76 10.25 -18.84 -10.92
N SER A 77 9.99 -20.11 -10.59
CA SER A 77 10.28 -21.24 -11.46
C SER A 77 9.03 -21.82 -12.15
N ARG A 78 7.85 -21.64 -11.54
CA ARG A 78 6.56 -22.19 -11.99
C ARG A 78 5.53 -21.12 -12.32
N ILE A 79 5.73 -19.89 -11.81
CA ILE A 79 4.83 -18.77 -11.97
C ILE A 79 5.55 -17.69 -12.78
N GLU A 80 4.96 -17.23 -13.86
CA GLU A 80 5.49 -16.12 -14.63
C GLU A 80 5.29 -14.81 -13.88
N VAL A 81 6.35 -14.00 -13.79
CA VAL A 81 6.31 -12.67 -13.19
C VAL A 81 6.45 -11.64 -14.31
N VAL A 82 5.46 -10.77 -14.47
CA VAL A 82 5.48 -9.68 -15.43
C VAL A 82 5.52 -8.36 -14.68
N GLU A 83 6.28 -7.41 -15.20
CA GLU A 83 6.35 -6.06 -14.66
C GLU A 83 5.52 -5.09 -15.51
N ALA A 84 4.85 -4.13 -14.84
CA ALA A 84 4.01 -3.12 -15.45
C ALA A 84 4.08 -1.78 -14.69
N SER A 85 3.49 -0.74 -15.25
CA SER A 85 3.53 0.61 -14.68
C SER A 85 2.57 0.79 -13.52
N HIS A 86 3.05 1.53 -12.51
CA HIS A 86 2.30 1.99 -11.34
C HIS A 86 2.78 3.40 -10.97
N PRO A 87 1.93 4.38 -10.63
CA PRO A 87 0.47 4.27 -10.37
C PRO A 87 -0.42 4.40 -11.61
N VAL A 88 0.12 4.80 -12.76
CA VAL A 88 -0.64 4.95 -14.01
C VAL A 88 -0.56 3.64 -14.78
N PRO A 89 -1.72 3.01 -15.10
CA PRO A 89 -1.75 1.77 -15.89
C PRO A 89 -1.14 1.96 -17.29
N ASP A 90 -0.45 0.92 -17.78
CA ASP A 90 0.09 0.84 -19.13
C ASP A 90 -0.46 -0.39 -19.88
N ASP A 91 -0.06 -0.51 -21.15
CA ASP A 91 -0.45 -1.65 -22.01
C ASP A 91 0.06 -3.00 -21.49
N ALA A 92 1.15 -3.01 -20.72
CA ALA A 92 1.67 -4.24 -20.13
C ALA A 92 0.67 -4.79 -19.08
N GLY A 93 0.17 -3.92 -18.20
CA GLY A 93 -0.85 -4.27 -17.22
C GLY A 93 -2.15 -4.74 -17.87
N GLU A 94 -2.60 -4.07 -18.96
CA GLU A 94 -3.80 -4.49 -19.69
C GLU A 94 -3.61 -5.88 -20.33
N ARG A 95 -2.48 -6.13 -21.00
CA ARG A 95 -2.19 -7.45 -21.59
C ARG A 95 -2.16 -8.56 -20.54
N VAL A 96 -1.53 -8.31 -19.39
CA VAL A 96 -1.52 -9.28 -18.30
C VAL A 96 -2.92 -9.56 -17.79
N ALA A 97 -3.77 -8.54 -17.61
CA ALA A 97 -5.14 -8.72 -17.15
C ALA A 97 -5.98 -9.57 -18.11
N ARG A 98 -5.77 -9.45 -19.43
CA ARG A 98 -6.39 -10.35 -20.44
C ARG A 98 -5.91 -11.77 -20.28
N ARG A 99 -4.59 -11.99 -20.17
CA ARG A 99 -4.00 -13.32 -19.97
C ARG A 99 -4.47 -13.97 -18.66
N VAL A 100 -4.68 -13.18 -17.60
CA VAL A 100 -5.25 -13.67 -16.33
C VAL A 100 -6.66 -14.24 -16.59
N LEU A 101 -7.53 -13.54 -17.32
CA LEU A 101 -8.87 -14.04 -17.64
C LEU A 101 -8.82 -15.29 -18.55
N GLU A 102 -7.87 -15.36 -19.47
CA GLU A 102 -7.65 -16.57 -20.31
C GLU A 102 -7.22 -17.76 -19.46
N LEU A 103 -6.29 -17.58 -18.51
CA LEU A 103 -5.80 -18.62 -17.60
C LEU A 103 -6.90 -19.22 -16.72
N VAL A 104 -7.87 -18.40 -16.31
CA VAL A 104 -8.99 -18.83 -15.45
C VAL A 104 -10.24 -19.20 -16.26
N SER A 105 -10.11 -19.34 -17.58
CA SER A 105 -11.20 -19.76 -18.46
C SER A 105 -11.36 -21.28 -18.49
N GLY A 106 -12.60 -21.78 -18.48
CA GLY A 106 -12.90 -23.21 -18.64
C GLY A 106 -12.48 -24.09 -17.45
N LEU A 107 -12.40 -23.52 -16.26
CA LEU A 107 -12.06 -24.23 -15.02
C LEU A 107 -13.18 -25.21 -14.60
N LYS A 108 -12.79 -26.20 -13.81
CA LYS A 108 -13.67 -27.19 -13.19
C LYS A 108 -13.82 -26.89 -11.70
N ASP A 109 -14.81 -27.49 -11.09
CA ASP A 109 -15.10 -27.39 -9.65
C ASP A 109 -14.02 -28.04 -8.77
N THR A 110 -13.16 -28.88 -9.34
CA THR A 110 -12.00 -29.49 -8.71
C THR A 110 -10.74 -28.61 -8.78
N ASP A 111 -10.72 -27.58 -9.64
CA ASP A 111 -9.59 -26.69 -9.77
C ASP A 111 -9.52 -25.71 -8.60
N LYS A 112 -8.30 -25.28 -8.28
CA LYS A 112 -8.05 -24.24 -7.28
C LYS A 112 -7.42 -23.05 -7.98
N VAL A 113 -7.94 -21.85 -7.70
CA VAL A 113 -7.32 -20.58 -8.10
C VAL A 113 -6.82 -19.88 -6.86
N ILE A 114 -5.58 -19.43 -6.89
CA ILE A 114 -4.95 -18.64 -5.82
C ILE A 114 -4.68 -17.26 -6.37
N PHE A 115 -5.33 -16.25 -5.80
CA PHE A 115 -5.15 -14.86 -6.18
C PHE A 115 -4.31 -14.13 -5.13
N LEU A 116 -3.11 -13.69 -5.53
CA LEU A 116 -2.13 -13.01 -4.70
C LEU A 116 -2.28 -11.50 -4.91
N LEU A 117 -2.72 -10.78 -3.88
CA LEU A 117 -3.11 -9.38 -3.97
C LEU A 117 -2.32 -8.51 -3.00
N SER A 118 -1.86 -7.35 -3.45
CA SER A 118 -1.21 -6.36 -2.59
C SER A 118 -1.36 -4.95 -3.15
N GLY A 119 -0.82 -3.97 -2.45
CA GLY A 119 -0.85 -2.58 -2.83
C GLY A 119 -0.44 -2.32 -4.28
N GLY A 120 -1.12 -1.37 -4.91
CA GLY A 120 -0.95 -1.06 -6.33
C GLY A 120 -1.70 -1.98 -7.31
N GLY A 121 -2.31 -3.07 -6.83
CA GLY A 121 -3.02 -4.04 -7.67
C GLY A 121 -4.12 -3.44 -8.55
N SER A 122 -4.73 -2.33 -8.13
CA SER A 122 -5.79 -1.66 -8.89
C SER A 122 -5.31 -1.08 -10.23
N SER A 123 -4.09 -0.56 -10.29
CA SER A 123 -3.48 -0.03 -11.52
C SER A 123 -2.76 -1.10 -12.33
N LEU A 124 -2.10 -2.04 -11.66
CA LEU A 124 -1.36 -3.13 -12.29
C LEU A 124 -2.27 -4.15 -13.00
N LEU A 125 -3.48 -4.37 -12.47
CA LEU A 125 -4.49 -5.25 -13.07
C LEU A 125 -5.65 -4.41 -13.67
N ALA A 126 -5.33 -3.59 -14.66
CA ALA A 126 -6.26 -2.68 -15.30
C ALA A 126 -6.79 -3.27 -16.61
N LEU A 127 -8.03 -3.77 -16.60
CA LEU A 127 -8.71 -4.21 -17.81
C LEU A 127 -10.00 -3.39 -18.01
N PRO A 128 -10.08 -2.60 -19.09
CA PRO A 128 -11.31 -1.90 -19.45
C PRO A 128 -12.48 -2.87 -19.74
N ALA A 129 -13.69 -2.45 -19.46
CA ALA A 129 -14.88 -3.17 -19.88
C ALA A 129 -15.05 -3.14 -21.40
N GLU A 130 -15.94 -3.99 -21.94
CA GLU A 130 -16.19 -4.09 -23.37
C GLU A 130 -16.59 -2.73 -23.98
N GLY A 131 -15.95 -2.35 -25.09
CA GLY A 131 -16.20 -1.08 -25.78
C GLY A 131 -15.58 0.15 -25.11
N ILE A 132 -14.88 -0.01 -23.98
CA ILE A 132 -14.16 1.06 -23.28
C ILE A 132 -12.65 0.88 -23.53
N THR A 133 -11.95 1.96 -23.83
CA THR A 133 -10.49 1.94 -24.00
C THR A 133 -9.77 2.22 -22.69
N LEU A 134 -8.48 1.85 -22.63
CA LEU A 134 -7.64 2.24 -21.49
C LEU A 134 -7.55 3.77 -21.36
N ALA A 135 -7.50 4.48 -22.48
CA ALA A 135 -7.48 5.95 -22.53
C ALA A 135 -8.77 6.56 -21.91
N ASP A 136 -9.94 6.00 -22.19
CA ASP A 136 -11.20 6.43 -21.56
C ASP A 136 -11.14 6.29 -20.04
N LYS A 137 -10.68 5.14 -19.55
CA LYS A 137 -10.50 4.89 -18.10
C LYS A 137 -9.52 5.85 -17.46
N GLN A 138 -8.38 6.10 -18.11
CA GLN A 138 -7.37 7.05 -17.62
C GLN A 138 -7.93 8.48 -17.57
N ALA A 139 -8.67 8.91 -18.61
CA ALA A 139 -9.30 10.23 -18.66
C ALA A 139 -10.31 10.42 -17.53
N ILE A 140 -11.22 9.46 -17.33
CA ILE A 140 -12.21 9.51 -16.25
C ILE A 140 -11.54 9.47 -14.88
N ASN A 141 -10.56 8.60 -14.67
CA ASN A 141 -9.82 8.53 -13.41
C ASN A 141 -9.10 9.86 -13.09
N LYS A 142 -8.47 10.48 -14.08
CA LYS A 142 -7.85 11.80 -13.94
C LYS A 142 -8.85 12.90 -13.61
N ALA A 143 -10.05 12.85 -14.21
CA ALA A 143 -11.13 13.80 -13.92
C ALA A 143 -11.65 13.63 -12.49
N LEU A 144 -11.86 12.37 -12.02
CA LEU A 144 -12.25 12.06 -10.64
C LEU A 144 -11.22 12.55 -9.62
N LEU A 145 -9.92 12.30 -9.85
CA LEU A 145 -8.85 12.79 -8.98
C LEU A 145 -8.84 14.32 -8.85
N ARG A 146 -9.14 15.03 -9.95
CA ARG A 146 -9.16 16.50 -9.98
C ARG A 146 -10.43 17.09 -9.35
N SER A 147 -11.50 16.32 -9.30
CA SER A 147 -12.80 16.78 -8.79
C SER A 147 -12.89 16.80 -7.26
N GLY A 148 -11.95 16.18 -6.57
CA GLY A 148 -12.02 15.97 -5.12
C GLY A 148 -13.03 14.90 -4.69
N ALA A 149 -13.43 14.00 -5.62
CA ALA A 149 -14.27 12.84 -5.28
C ALA A 149 -13.61 11.97 -4.21
N ALA A 150 -14.41 11.47 -3.27
CA ALA A 150 -13.93 10.56 -2.25
C ALA A 150 -13.45 9.22 -2.86
N ILE A 151 -12.57 8.51 -2.16
CA ILE A 151 -11.97 7.28 -2.71
C ILE A 151 -13.00 6.17 -2.98
N ASP A 152 -14.03 6.06 -2.16
CA ASP A 152 -15.14 5.14 -2.33
C ASP A 152 -15.98 5.47 -3.58
N GLU A 153 -16.24 6.75 -3.85
CA GLU A 153 -16.90 7.22 -5.07
C GLU A 153 -16.05 6.94 -6.32
N MET A 154 -14.73 7.23 -6.25
CA MET A 154 -13.83 6.89 -7.34
C MET A 154 -13.80 5.38 -7.60
N ASN A 155 -13.76 4.56 -6.55
CA ASN A 155 -13.76 3.11 -6.68
C ASN A 155 -15.09 2.58 -7.23
N CYS A 156 -16.22 3.16 -6.88
CA CYS A 156 -17.51 2.83 -7.50
C CYS A 156 -17.42 2.96 -9.03
N VAL A 157 -16.97 4.11 -9.55
CA VAL A 157 -16.82 4.31 -11.00
C VAL A 157 -15.79 3.35 -11.60
N ARG A 158 -14.62 3.19 -10.97
CA ARG A 158 -13.54 2.31 -11.45
C ARG A 158 -13.99 0.85 -11.60
N LYS A 159 -14.80 0.34 -10.68
CA LYS A 159 -15.33 -1.03 -10.70
C LYS A 159 -16.26 -1.23 -11.88
N HIS A 160 -17.19 -0.29 -12.10
CA HIS A 160 -18.17 -0.39 -13.18
C HIS A 160 -17.59 -0.19 -14.59
N LEU A 161 -16.42 0.43 -14.72
CA LEU A 161 -15.69 0.57 -15.99
C LEU A 161 -14.65 -0.55 -16.23
N SER A 162 -14.71 -1.64 -15.45
CA SER A 162 -13.68 -2.69 -15.50
C SER A 162 -14.28 -4.06 -15.86
N ALA A 163 -13.54 -4.85 -16.63
CA ALA A 163 -13.87 -6.25 -16.91
C ALA A 163 -13.43 -7.23 -15.81
N ILE A 164 -12.66 -6.76 -14.80
CA ILE A 164 -12.03 -7.65 -13.81
C ILE A 164 -12.36 -7.30 -12.35
N LYS A 165 -12.70 -6.03 -12.06
CA LYS A 165 -12.98 -5.51 -10.70
C LYS A 165 -14.42 -5.80 -10.27
N GLY A 166 -14.76 -5.50 -8.99
CA GLY A 166 -16.12 -5.64 -8.48
C GLY A 166 -16.66 -7.07 -8.56
N GLY A 167 -15.86 -8.05 -8.15
CA GLY A 167 -16.21 -9.48 -8.14
C GLY A 167 -16.10 -10.18 -9.50
N ARG A 168 -15.85 -9.47 -10.60
CA ARG A 168 -15.85 -10.10 -11.94
C ARG A 168 -14.76 -11.14 -12.12
N LEU A 169 -13.60 -11.00 -11.42
CA LEU A 169 -12.59 -12.05 -11.43
C LEU A 169 -13.10 -13.32 -10.74
N ALA A 170 -13.83 -13.22 -9.64
CA ALA A 170 -14.46 -14.39 -9.01
C ALA A 170 -15.43 -15.09 -9.93
N ARG A 171 -16.23 -14.32 -10.68
CA ARG A 171 -17.13 -14.87 -11.72
C ARG A 171 -16.36 -15.62 -12.82
N ALA A 172 -15.21 -15.06 -13.25
CA ALA A 172 -14.37 -15.70 -14.27
C ALA A 172 -13.74 -17.01 -13.77
N CYS A 173 -13.44 -17.10 -12.48
CA CYS A 173 -12.88 -18.31 -11.88
C CYS A 173 -13.91 -19.42 -11.63
N TRP A 174 -15.23 -19.11 -11.70
CA TRP A 174 -16.27 -20.10 -11.45
C TRP A 174 -16.22 -21.25 -12.48
N PRO A 175 -16.38 -22.55 -12.07
CA PRO A 175 -16.79 -23.03 -10.72
C PRO A 175 -15.62 -23.44 -9.81
N ALA A 176 -14.37 -23.09 -10.12
CA ALA A 176 -13.23 -23.39 -9.27
C ALA A 176 -13.33 -22.76 -7.87
N SER A 177 -12.62 -23.32 -6.90
CA SER A 177 -12.45 -22.67 -5.59
C SER A 177 -11.41 -21.57 -5.70
N LEU A 178 -11.78 -20.34 -5.35
CA LEU A 178 -10.93 -19.17 -5.42
C LEU A 178 -10.49 -18.75 -4.01
N TYR A 179 -9.18 -18.69 -3.80
CA TYR A 179 -8.56 -18.25 -2.55
C TYR A 179 -7.79 -16.96 -2.81
N THR A 180 -8.28 -15.84 -2.28
CA THR A 180 -7.60 -14.54 -2.36
C THR A 180 -6.82 -14.29 -1.08
N TYR A 181 -5.52 -14.11 -1.19
CA TYR A 181 -4.64 -13.69 -0.11
C TYR A 181 -4.20 -12.26 -0.36
N ALA A 182 -4.50 -11.37 0.58
CA ALA A 182 -4.25 -9.95 0.41
C ALA A 182 -3.31 -9.40 1.50
N ILE A 183 -2.33 -8.61 1.08
CA ILE A 183 -1.58 -7.68 1.92
C ILE A 183 -2.24 -6.33 1.72
N SER A 184 -2.79 -5.76 2.79
CA SER A 184 -3.52 -4.49 2.72
C SER A 184 -2.59 -3.30 2.86
N ASP A 185 -2.80 -2.30 2.01
CA ASP A 185 -2.26 -0.94 2.13
C ASP A 185 -3.40 0.09 2.20
N VAL A 186 -4.61 -0.35 2.52
CA VAL A 186 -5.81 0.49 2.55
C VAL A 186 -6.21 0.75 4.00
N PRO A 187 -6.43 2.00 4.42
CA PRO A 187 -6.98 2.30 5.72
C PRO A 187 -8.31 1.57 5.97
N GLY A 188 -8.41 0.91 7.12
CA GLY A 188 -9.58 0.11 7.49
C GLY A 188 -9.67 -1.26 6.82
N ASP A 189 -8.71 -1.65 6.00
CA ASP A 189 -8.55 -3.01 5.44
C ASP A 189 -9.78 -3.55 4.66
N GLU A 190 -10.60 -2.65 4.09
CA GLU A 190 -11.86 -3.00 3.43
C GLU A 190 -11.62 -3.78 2.12
N PRO A 191 -12.05 -5.05 1.99
CA PRO A 191 -11.77 -5.90 0.84
C PRO A 191 -12.31 -5.33 -0.49
N THR A 192 -13.40 -4.55 -0.44
CA THR A 192 -14.01 -3.94 -1.64
C THR A 192 -13.19 -2.78 -2.19
N VAL A 193 -12.28 -2.22 -1.37
CA VAL A 193 -11.37 -1.13 -1.73
C VAL A 193 -10.03 -1.67 -2.22
N ILE A 194 -9.50 -2.72 -1.59
CA ILE A 194 -8.22 -3.35 -1.96
C ILE A 194 -8.29 -3.79 -3.44
N ALA A 195 -7.45 -3.21 -4.28
CA ALA A 195 -7.43 -3.36 -5.74
C ALA A 195 -8.80 -3.18 -6.42
N SER A 196 -9.75 -2.49 -5.76
CA SER A 196 -11.15 -2.33 -6.18
C SER A 196 -11.94 -3.66 -6.24
N GLY A 197 -11.67 -4.58 -5.30
CA GLY A 197 -12.45 -5.77 -5.03
C GLY A 197 -12.65 -6.77 -6.19
N PRO A 198 -11.60 -7.31 -6.82
CA PRO A 198 -11.78 -8.21 -7.97
C PRO A 198 -12.52 -9.51 -7.65
N THR A 199 -12.45 -9.97 -6.39
CA THR A 199 -12.94 -11.28 -5.95
C THR A 199 -14.00 -11.22 -4.85
N VAL A 200 -14.49 -10.02 -4.53
CA VAL A 200 -15.51 -9.81 -3.50
C VAL A 200 -16.74 -9.09 -4.07
N ALA A 201 -17.84 -9.14 -3.35
CA ALA A 201 -19.08 -8.43 -3.72
C ALA A 201 -18.87 -6.92 -3.72
N ASP A 202 -19.63 -6.23 -4.57
CA ASP A 202 -19.69 -4.77 -4.64
C ASP A 202 -21.14 -4.30 -4.43
N PRO A 203 -21.44 -3.61 -3.32
CA PRO A 203 -22.81 -3.14 -3.07
C PRO A 203 -23.23 -1.97 -3.98
N THR A 204 -22.27 -1.27 -4.63
CA THR A 204 -22.58 -0.12 -5.48
C THR A 204 -23.12 -0.55 -6.86
N THR A 205 -23.84 0.34 -7.53
CA THR A 205 -24.48 0.09 -8.81
C THR A 205 -23.93 0.95 -9.95
N SER A 206 -24.19 0.56 -11.18
CA SER A 206 -23.86 1.39 -12.36
C SER A 206 -24.60 2.74 -12.34
N ALA A 207 -25.79 2.78 -11.75
CA ALA A 207 -26.54 4.01 -11.55
C ALA A 207 -25.83 4.94 -10.55
N ASP A 208 -25.23 4.40 -9.47
CA ASP A 208 -24.40 5.17 -8.54
C ASP A 208 -23.18 5.76 -9.28
N ALA A 209 -22.52 4.98 -10.12
CA ALA A 209 -21.39 5.44 -10.92
C ALA A 209 -21.79 6.63 -11.84
N LEU A 210 -22.94 6.55 -12.51
CA LEU A 210 -23.47 7.66 -13.33
C LEU A 210 -23.80 8.87 -12.47
N ALA A 211 -24.41 8.67 -11.29
CA ALA A 211 -24.75 9.76 -10.38
C ALA A 211 -23.51 10.49 -9.84
N ILE A 212 -22.43 9.75 -9.54
CA ILE A 212 -21.14 10.30 -9.12
C ILE A 212 -20.54 11.15 -10.25
N LEU A 213 -20.46 10.61 -11.47
CA LEU A 213 -19.94 11.35 -12.63
C LEU A 213 -20.72 12.64 -12.89
N ALA A 214 -22.05 12.59 -12.76
CA ALA A 214 -22.91 13.77 -12.91
C ALA A 214 -22.71 14.78 -11.78
N ARG A 215 -22.60 14.35 -10.53
CA ARG A 215 -22.36 15.21 -9.35
C ARG A 215 -21.11 16.05 -9.50
N TYR A 216 -20.03 15.46 -10.01
CA TYR A 216 -18.75 16.13 -10.21
C TYR A 216 -18.62 16.78 -11.59
N ALA A 217 -19.71 16.86 -12.37
CA ALA A 217 -19.75 17.44 -13.71
C ALA A 217 -18.63 16.88 -14.64
N ILE A 218 -18.35 15.58 -14.52
CA ILE A 218 -17.35 14.90 -15.36
C ILE A 218 -17.98 14.58 -16.70
N GLU A 219 -17.33 15.03 -17.78
CA GLU A 219 -17.74 14.69 -19.13
C GLU A 219 -17.56 13.19 -19.39
N VAL A 220 -18.67 12.52 -19.74
CA VAL A 220 -18.68 11.07 -19.95
C VAL A 220 -18.76 10.79 -21.45
N PRO A 221 -17.71 10.14 -22.04
CA PRO A 221 -17.75 9.73 -23.44
C PRO A 221 -18.98 8.87 -23.77
N PRO A 222 -19.54 8.97 -25.01
CA PRO A 222 -20.77 8.23 -25.38
C PRO A 222 -20.67 6.71 -25.18
N ASN A 223 -19.54 6.10 -25.49
CA ASN A 223 -19.30 4.67 -25.28
C ASN A 223 -19.29 4.28 -23.80
N VAL A 224 -18.72 5.11 -22.94
CA VAL A 224 -18.70 4.90 -21.48
C VAL A 224 -20.09 5.06 -20.89
N ARG A 225 -20.87 6.06 -21.34
CA ARG A 225 -22.26 6.24 -20.94
C ARG A 225 -23.11 5.04 -21.34
N ALA A 226 -23.03 4.63 -22.62
CA ALA A 226 -23.77 3.48 -23.13
C ALA A 226 -23.43 2.18 -22.35
N TRP A 227 -22.17 2.00 -21.98
CA TRP A 227 -21.77 0.88 -21.12
C TRP A 227 -22.39 0.94 -19.73
N LEU A 228 -22.32 2.10 -19.05
CA LEU A 228 -22.88 2.25 -17.68
C LEU A 228 -24.42 2.12 -17.64
N GLU A 229 -25.10 2.40 -18.74
CA GLU A 229 -26.56 2.19 -18.90
C GLU A 229 -26.90 0.74 -19.26
N ASP A 230 -25.94 -0.08 -19.68
CA ASP A 230 -26.12 -1.51 -19.95
C ASP A 230 -26.06 -2.33 -18.67
N ARG A 231 -26.98 -3.30 -18.50
CA ARG A 231 -26.99 -4.24 -17.36
C ARG A 231 -25.69 -5.03 -17.20
N ARG A 232 -24.91 -5.20 -18.26
CA ARG A 232 -23.60 -5.87 -18.23
C ARG A 232 -22.55 -5.08 -17.43
N SER A 233 -22.78 -3.79 -17.22
CA SER A 233 -21.92 -2.95 -16.39
C SER A 233 -22.06 -3.24 -14.89
N GLU A 234 -23.11 -3.95 -14.45
CA GLU A 234 -23.27 -4.29 -13.03
C GLU A 234 -22.19 -5.24 -12.53
N THR A 235 -21.70 -4.95 -11.35
CA THR A 235 -20.76 -5.74 -10.57
C THR A 235 -21.49 -6.89 -9.85
N LEU A 236 -20.73 -7.85 -9.27
CA LEU A 236 -21.35 -8.91 -8.45
C LEU A 236 -21.83 -8.34 -7.12
N LYS A 237 -23.08 -8.66 -6.76
CA LYS A 237 -23.72 -8.17 -5.54
C LYS A 237 -23.56 -9.16 -4.37
N PRO A 238 -23.72 -8.70 -3.12
CA PRO A 238 -23.81 -9.60 -1.98
C PRO A 238 -24.85 -10.71 -2.21
N GLY A 239 -24.45 -11.95 -2.00
CA GLY A 239 -25.30 -13.13 -2.23
C GLY A 239 -25.28 -13.70 -3.66
N ASP A 240 -24.49 -13.12 -4.56
CA ASP A 240 -24.33 -13.65 -5.92
C ASP A 240 -23.73 -15.07 -5.87
N PRO A 241 -24.34 -16.07 -6.58
CA PRO A 241 -23.87 -17.45 -6.57
C PRO A 241 -22.40 -17.63 -6.99
N TYR A 242 -21.88 -16.78 -7.86
CA TYR A 242 -20.49 -16.82 -8.31
C TYR A 242 -19.48 -16.55 -7.20
N LEU A 243 -19.91 -15.96 -6.07
CA LEU A 243 -19.07 -15.72 -4.90
C LEU A 243 -19.08 -16.85 -3.88
N SER A 244 -19.95 -17.86 -4.04
CA SER A 244 -20.11 -18.94 -3.05
C SER A 244 -18.86 -19.80 -2.82
N ARG A 245 -17.89 -19.77 -3.74
CA ARG A 245 -16.61 -20.47 -3.65
C ARG A 245 -15.39 -19.53 -3.63
N SER A 246 -15.65 -18.25 -3.39
CA SER A 246 -14.60 -17.23 -3.24
C SER A 246 -14.30 -17.01 -1.75
N HIS A 247 -13.04 -17.19 -1.37
CA HIS A 247 -12.52 -17.02 -0.01
C HIS A 247 -11.53 -15.87 -0.02
N PHE A 248 -11.74 -14.86 0.83
CA PHE A 248 -10.85 -13.72 0.97
C PHE A 248 -10.19 -13.73 2.35
N GLN A 249 -8.88 -13.62 2.38
CA GLN A 249 -8.08 -13.61 3.61
C GLN A 249 -7.03 -12.51 3.57
N LEU A 250 -7.07 -11.60 4.55
CA LEU A 250 -5.95 -10.71 4.84
C LEU A 250 -4.83 -11.51 5.51
N ILE A 251 -3.62 -11.42 4.96
CA ILE A 251 -2.43 -12.10 5.50
C ILE A 251 -1.44 -11.12 6.13
N ALA A 252 -1.56 -9.83 5.82
CA ALA A 252 -0.82 -8.76 6.48
C ALA A 252 -1.61 -7.45 6.39
N THR A 253 -1.52 -6.63 7.43
CA THR A 253 -2.14 -5.32 7.55
C THR A 253 -1.17 -4.31 8.17
N PRO A 254 -1.36 -2.99 7.98
CA PRO A 254 -0.57 -1.97 8.66
C PRO A 254 -0.59 -2.13 10.18
N GLN A 255 -1.76 -2.41 10.76
CA GLN A 255 -1.91 -2.60 12.21
C GLN A 255 -1.03 -3.74 12.74
N GLN A 256 -0.98 -4.90 12.06
CA GLN A 256 -0.12 -6.03 12.46
C GLN A 256 1.37 -5.65 12.44
N SER A 257 1.80 -4.84 11.49
CA SER A 257 3.17 -4.35 11.41
C SER A 257 3.52 -3.39 12.56
N LEU A 258 2.59 -2.49 12.90
CA LEU A 258 2.74 -1.61 14.08
C LEU A 258 2.80 -2.41 15.38
N GLU A 259 1.99 -3.46 15.52
CA GLU A 259 1.98 -4.34 16.68
C GLU A 259 3.29 -5.15 16.83
N ALA A 260 3.86 -5.61 15.72
CA ALA A 260 5.17 -6.27 15.71
C ALA A 260 6.29 -5.32 16.19
N ALA A 261 6.31 -4.10 15.69
CA ALA A 261 7.22 -3.07 16.17
C ALA A 261 6.98 -2.74 17.65
N ALA A 262 5.73 -2.63 18.09
CA ALA A 262 5.39 -2.38 19.49
C ALA A 262 5.85 -3.52 20.41
N ALA A 263 5.76 -4.78 19.97
CA ALA A 263 6.26 -5.93 20.72
C ALA A 263 7.78 -5.86 20.91
N LEU A 264 8.52 -5.51 19.85
CA LEU A 264 9.98 -5.30 19.93
C LEU A 264 10.33 -4.12 20.83
N ALA A 265 9.60 -3.01 20.75
CA ALA A 265 9.79 -1.85 21.61
C ALA A 265 9.63 -2.20 23.10
N ARG A 266 8.62 -3.00 23.46
CA ARG A 266 8.44 -3.48 24.85
C ARG A 266 9.62 -4.35 25.32
N GLN A 267 10.16 -5.22 24.45
CA GLN A 267 11.35 -6.01 24.76
C GLN A 267 12.58 -5.13 25.00
N ALA A 268 12.67 -3.99 24.31
CA ALA A 268 13.71 -2.98 24.52
C ALA A 268 13.48 -2.07 25.73
N GLY A 269 12.38 -2.26 26.48
CA GLY A 269 12.04 -1.47 27.66
C GLY A 269 11.31 -0.15 27.41
N LEU A 270 10.75 0.04 26.20
CA LEU A 270 9.93 1.21 25.87
C LEU A 270 8.43 0.90 25.97
N THR A 271 7.67 1.89 26.42
CA THR A 271 6.21 1.82 26.38
C THR A 271 5.72 2.31 25.01
N PRO A 272 5.08 1.45 24.16
CA PRO A 272 4.59 1.89 22.87
C PRO A 272 3.22 2.57 22.96
N LEU A 273 3.03 3.61 22.15
CA LEU A 273 1.76 4.23 21.82
C LEU A 273 1.51 4.06 20.32
N ILE A 274 0.52 3.26 19.95
CA ILE A 274 0.12 3.09 18.55
C ILE A 274 -1.00 4.09 18.26
N LEU A 275 -0.80 4.94 17.25
CA LEU A 275 -1.80 5.88 16.76
C LEU A 275 -2.60 5.34 15.57
N GLY A 276 -2.18 4.19 15.01
CA GLY A 276 -2.81 3.55 13.86
C GLY A 276 -2.47 4.23 12.53
N ASP A 277 -3.35 4.06 11.55
CA ASP A 277 -3.22 4.64 10.22
C ASP A 277 -3.65 6.10 10.21
N LEU A 278 -2.77 6.96 9.72
CA LEU A 278 -3.00 8.40 9.64
C LEU A 278 -2.92 8.86 8.19
N GLU A 279 -3.88 9.68 7.81
CA GLU A 279 -3.98 10.33 6.51
C GLU A 279 -3.84 11.86 6.64
N GLY A 280 -3.69 12.54 5.52
CA GLY A 280 -3.59 13.98 5.42
C GLY A 280 -2.25 14.46 4.91
N GLU A 281 -2.04 15.78 4.94
CA GLU A 281 -0.80 16.41 4.47
C GLU A 281 0.37 16.06 5.40
N SER A 282 1.41 15.46 4.86
CA SER A 282 2.54 14.87 5.59
C SER A 282 3.17 15.83 6.59
N ARG A 283 3.43 17.08 6.17
CA ARG A 283 3.99 18.12 7.05
C ARG A 283 3.07 18.52 8.21
N GLU A 284 1.76 18.43 8.03
CA GLU A 284 0.79 18.78 9.09
C GLU A 284 0.65 17.61 10.08
N VAL A 285 0.62 16.38 9.60
CA VAL A 285 0.66 15.17 10.46
C VAL A 285 1.93 15.18 11.32
N ALA A 286 3.08 15.57 10.76
CA ALA A 286 4.33 15.71 11.52
C ALA A 286 4.26 16.75 12.65
N LYS A 287 3.57 17.88 12.46
CA LYS A 287 3.36 18.89 13.51
C LYS A 287 2.57 18.35 14.69
N VAL A 288 1.55 17.50 14.41
CA VAL A 288 0.78 16.83 15.46
C VAL A 288 1.70 15.89 16.27
N HIS A 289 2.51 15.07 15.58
CA HIS A 289 3.47 14.19 16.24
C HIS A 289 4.51 14.97 17.07
N ALA A 290 5.02 16.09 16.55
CA ALA A 290 5.93 16.98 17.30
C ALA A 290 5.27 17.52 18.57
N GLY A 291 3.99 17.88 18.51
CA GLY A 291 3.21 18.29 19.67
C GLY A 291 3.09 17.20 20.74
N ILE A 292 2.78 15.97 20.32
CA ILE A 292 2.69 14.80 21.21
C ILE A 292 4.06 14.50 21.84
N ALA A 293 5.13 14.45 21.03
CA ALA A 293 6.48 14.20 21.54
C ALA A 293 6.93 15.27 22.56
N ARG A 294 6.64 16.53 22.27
CA ARG A 294 6.93 17.64 23.20
C ARG A 294 6.13 17.52 24.50
N GLN A 295 4.85 17.14 24.44
CA GLN A 295 4.00 16.92 25.61
C GLN A 295 4.55 15.78 26.49
N ILE A 296 5.05 14.71 25.87
CA ILE A 296 5.71 13.61 26.57
C ILE A 296 6.97 14.10 27.29
N VAL A 297 7.85 14.81 26.58
CA VAL A 297 9.14 15.31 27.13
C VAL A 297 8.92 16.27 28.31
N LEU A 298 7.94 17.17 28.20
CA LEU A 298 7.72 18.23 29.18
C LEU A 298 6.84 17.80 30.35
N HIS A 299 5.89 16.91 30.12
CA HIS A 299 4.82 16.63 31.09
C HIS A 299 4.59 15.13 31.36
N GLY A 300 5.27 14.23 30.64
CA GLY A 300 5.07 12.80 30.76
C GLY A 300 3.67 12.32 30.37
N GLN A 301 3.03 13.02 29.43
CA GLN A 301 1.66 12.74 28.97
C GLN A 301 1.61 12.64 27.43
N PRO A 302 0.78 11.73 26.85
CA PRO A 302 -0.16 10.79 27.50
C PRO A 302 0.54 9.61 28.17
N LEU A 303 1.87 9.42 27.99
CA LEU A 303 2.68 8.42 28.68
C LEU A 303 4.08 8.99 29.01
N ALA A 304 4.74 8.38 30.01
CA ALA A 304 6.06 8.81 30.44
C ALA A 304 7.16 8.18 29.56
N ALA A 305 8.28 8.88 29.39
CA ALA A 305 9.51 8.32 28.82
C ALA A 305 10.16 7.29 29.79
N PRO A 306 10.81 6.22 29.33
CA PRO A 306 11.09 5.94 27.91
C PRO A 306 9.88 5.33 27.16
N CYS A 307 9.59 5.87 26.00
CA CYS A 307 8.44 5.41 25.21
C CYS A 307 8.71 5.53 23.71
N VAL A 308 7.82 4.96 22.89
CA VAL A 308 7.82 5.12 21.44
C VAL A 308 6.41 5.39 20.94
N ILE A 309 6.26 6.38 20.08
CA ILE A 309 5.04 6.65 19.31
C ILE A 309 5.20 5.92 17.98
N LEU A 310 4.22 5.08 17.62
CA LEU A 310 4.16 4.34 16.37
C LEU A 310 2.93 4.76 15.58
N SER A 311 3.08 5.02 14.30
CA SER A 311 1.97 5.28 13.39
C SER A 311 2.26 4.78 11.99
N GLY A 312 1.20 4.45 11.27
CA GLY A 312 1.19 4.04 9.87
C GLY A 312 0.37 5.02 9.02
N GLY A 313 -0.21 4.49 7.96
CA GLY A 313 -1.11 5.16 7.04
C GLY A 313 -0.43 5.74 5.82
N GLU A 314 -1.18 6.47 5.02
CA GLU A 314 -0.72 7.04 3.76
C GLU A 314 -0.95 8.55 3.74
N THR A 315 0.13 9.33 3.98
CA THR A 315 0.06 10.78 3.91
C THR A 315 0.28 11.28 2.48
N THR A 316 -0.11 12.52 2.22
CA THR A 316 0.04 13.20 0.94
C THR A 316 1.04 14.33 1.03
N VAL A 317 1.60 14.73 -0.12
CA VAL A 317 2.48 15.90 -0.25
C VAL A 317 1.94 16.81 -1.32
N THR A 318 1.64 18.05 -0.95
CA THR A 318 1.37 19.12 -1.91
C THR A 318 2.69 19.64 -2.46
N VAL A 319 3.02 19.25 -3.68
CA VAL A 319 4.27 19.68 -4.36
C VAL A 319 4.16 21.16 -4.72
N ARG A 320 5.07 21.99 -4.20
CA ARG A 320 5.13 23.42 -4.40
C ARG A 320 6.46 23.88 -4.98
N GLY A 321 7.52 23.10 -4.73
CA GLY A 321 8.88 23.36 -5.20
C GLY A 321 9.35 22.34 -6.23
N ASP A 322 10.64 22.35 -6.50
CA ASP A 322 11.36 21.47 -7.42
C ASP A 322 12.32 20.51 -6.70
N GLY A 323 12.24 20.46 -5.37
CA GLY A 323 13.06 19.60 -4.54
C GLY A 323 12.72 18.11 -4.72
N ARG A 324 13.53 17.26 -4.10
CA ARG A 324 13.42 15.79 -4.17
C ARG A 324 12.98 15.21 -2.84
N GLY A 325 12.14 14.18 -2.89
CA GLY A 325 11.71 13.44 -1.70
C GLY A 325 10.30 12.91 -1.85
N GLY A 326 9.94 12.01 -0.94
CA GLY A 326 8.60 11.48 -0.78
C GLY A 326 7.97 11.97 0.53
N ARG A 327 6.84 11.37 0.86
CA ARG A 327 6.00 11.75 2.01
C ARG A 327 6.69 11.48 3.36
N ASN A 328 7.54 10.46 3.46
CA ASN A 328 8.25 10.13 4.69
C ASN A 328 9.42 11.07 4.98
N ALA A 329 10.18 11.42 3.95
CA ALA A 329 11.21 12.46 4.07
C ALA A 329 10.59 13.84 4.36
N GLU A 330 9.45 14.20 3.76
CA GLU A 330 8.68 15.41 4.06
C GLU A 330 8.20 15.42 5.53
N PHE A 331 7.64 14.29 6.02
CA PHE A 331 7.23 14.14 7.42
C PHE A 331 8.39 14.41 8.38
N LEU A 332 9.53 13.72 8.16
CA LEU A 332 10.68 13.87 9.05
C LEU A 332 11.32 15.24 9.00
N LEU A 333 11.35 15.89 7.84
CA LEU A 333 11.86 17.25 7.72
C LEU A 333 10.97 18.23 8.49
N SER A 334 9.64 18.10 8.38
CA SER A 334 8.70 18.89 9.17
C SER A 334 8.83 18.59 10.68
N LEU A 335 9.01 17.31 11.06
CA LEU A 335 9.24 16.94 12.45
C LEU A 335 10.53 17.56 13.00
N THR A 336 11.63 17.51 12.21
CA THR A 336 12.94 18.10 12.55
C THR A 336 12.82 19.60 12.81
N GLU A 337 12.15 20.33 11.92
CA GLU A 337 11.91 21.77 12.07
C GLU A 337 11.07 22.09 13.32
N ASN A 338 9.97 21.36 13.53
CA ASN A 338 9.08 21.64 14.66
C ASN A 338 9.66 21.23 16.02
N LEU A 339 10.53 20.23 16.09
CA LEU A 339 11.20 19.85 17.35
C LEU A 339 12.45 20.72 17.64
N ALA A 340 13.07 21.28 16.59
CA ALA A 340 14.23 22.18 16.68
C ALA A 340 15.35 21.66 17.62
N GLY A 341 15.68 20.37 17.52
CA GLY A 341 16.72 19.75 18.33
C GLY A 341 16.31 19.41 19.77
N LEU A 342 15.02 19.18 20.01
CA LEU A 342 14.56 18.75 21.34
C LEU A 342 15.27 17.48 21.80
N ASP A 343 15.98 17.57 22.93
CA ASP A 343 16.76 16.47 23.49
C ASP A 343 15.90 15.24 23.82
N GLY A 344 16.49 14.07 23.62
CA GLY A 344 15.87 12.77 23.93
C GLY A 344 14.86 12.28 22.89
N VAL A 345 14.65 12.99 21.78
CA VAL A 345 13.69 12.60 20.72
C VAL A 345 14.42 12.13 19.47
N TYR A 346 14.14 10.90 19.06
CA TYR A 346 14.70 10.25 17.87
C TYR A 346 13.55 9.74 17.02
N ALA A 347 13.64 9.82 15.70
CA ALA A 347 12.56 9.36 14.84
C ALA A 347 13.05 8.70 13.55
N LEU A 348 12.25 7.77 13.05
CA LEU A 348 12.35 7.19 11.71
C LEU A 348 10.97 7.31 11.06
N ALA A 349 10.93 7.67 9.78
CA ALA A 349 9.78 7.48 8.93
C ALA A 349 10.23 6.85 7.62
N GLY A 350 9.47 5.88 7.13
CA GLY A 350 9.77 5.17 5.90
C GLY A 350 8.58 4.44 5.30
N ASP A 351 8.58 4.30 3.98
CA ASP A 351 7.62 3.45 3.27
C ASP A 351 8.06 1.99 3.41
N THR A 352 7.13 1.14 3.81
CA THR A 352 7.40 -0.30 4.00
C THR A 352 7.69 -1.03 2.68
N ASP A 353 7.37 -0.46 1.53
CA ASP A 353 7.73 -1.03 0.21
C ASP A 353 9.21 -0.74 -0.18
N GLY A 354 9.88 0.14 0.57
CA GLY A 354 11.28 0.45 0.41
C GLY A 354 11.57 1.67 -0.47
N ILE A 355 10.54 2.36 -0.96
CA ILE A 355 10.67 3.51 -1.89
C ILE A 355 9.80 4.67 -1.44
N ASP A 356 10.42 5.75 -0.95
CA ASP A 356 9.72 6.98 -0.57
C ASP A 356 9.53 7.91 -1.79
N GLY A 357 8.36 7.82 -2.41
CA GLY A 357 8.04 8.58 -3.63
C GLY A 357 8.73 8.03 -4.86
N SER A 358 9.69 8.77 -5.45
CA SER A 358 10.41 8.38 -6.67
C SER A 358 11.91 8.13 -6.44
N GLU A 359 12.38 8.33 -5.23
CA GLU A 359 13.80 8.24 -4.87
C GLU A 359 14.21 6.81 -4.50
N ASP A 360 15.49 6.60 -4.18
CA ASP A 360 16.05 5.27 -3.87
C ASP A 360 16.02 4.92 -2.37
N ASN A 361 15.56 5.84 -1.52
CA ASN A 361 15.40 5.65 -0.09
C ASN A 361 14.01 5.14 0.28
N ALA A 362 13.91 4.36 1.34
CA ALA A 362 12.64 4.05 2.01
C ALA A 362 12.14 5.23 2.86
N GLY A 363 13.05 6.01 3.40
CA GLY A 363 12.78 7.12 4.30
C GLY A 363 14.06 7.71 4.88
N ALA A 364 13.99 8.20 6.11
CA ALA A 364 15.15 8.77 6.81
C ALA A 364 15.09 8.58 8.34
N ILE A 365 16.16 8.96 9.03
CA ILE A 365 16.25 9.00 10.49
C ILE A 365 16.59 10.41 10.95
N MET A 366 15.92 10.84 12.03
CA MET A 366 16.16 12.09 12.73
C MET A 366 16.68 11.81 14.15
N THR A 367 17.66 12.59 14.60
CA THR A 367 18.19 12.62 15.97
C THR A 367 18.06 14.04 16.55
N PRO A 368 18.26 14.27 17.85
CA PRO A 368 18.31 15.61 18.43
C PRO A 368 19.31 16.55 17.76
N GLN A 369 20.36 16.00 17.15
CA GLN A 369 21.43 16.76 16.50
C GLN A 369 21.11 17.12 15.03
N THR A 370 20.15 16.48 14.40
CA THR A 370 19.84 16.62 12.97
C THR A 370 19.60 18.07 12.56
N HIS A 371 18.83 18.84 13.34
CA HIS A 371 18.55 20.24 13.05
C HIS A 371 19.84 21.11 13.09
N ALA A 372 20.65 20.97 14.14
CA ALA A 372 21.89 21.72 14.29
C ALA A 372 22.95 21.32 13.25
N GLN A 373 23.03 20.03 12.91
CA GLN A 373 23.91 19.53 11.83
C GLN A 373 23.51 20.11 10.47
N GLY A 374 22.20 20.20 10.18
CA GLY A 374 21.69 20.85 8.97
C GLY A 374 22.14 22.31 8.91
N GLN A 375 21.94 23.06 9.98
CA GLN A 375 22.38 24.46 10.05
C GLN A 375 23.89 24.61 9.86
N ALA A 376 24.71 23.74 10.46
CA ALA A 376 26.16 23.75 10.29
C ALA A 376 26.60 23.49 8.84
N LEU A 377 25.80 22.79 8.04
CA LEU A 377 26.01 22.57 6.61
C LEU A 377 25.37 23.65 5.72
N GLY A 378 24.81 24.70 6.34
CA GLY A 378 24.13 25.79 5.62
C GLY A 378 22.75 25.39 5.07
N LEU A 379 22.10 24.33 5.62
CA LEU A 379 20.77 23.92 5.27
C LEU A 379 19.75 24.57 6.21
N ASP A 380 18.75 25.21 5.64
CA ASP A 380 17.60 25.74 6.37
C ASP A 380 16.44 24.74 6.23
N ALA A 381 16.08 24.06 7.31
CA ALA A 381 15.05 23.03 7.30
C ALA A 381 13.68 23.57 6.83
N ALA A 382 13.33 24.82 7.20
CA ALA A 382 12.08 25.44 6.76
C ALA A 382 12.09 25.76 5.26
N ALA A 383 13.21 26.24 4.71
CA ALA A 383 13.36 26.50 3.29
C ALA A 383 13.35 25.20 2.47
N GLU A 384 14.05 24.16 2.92
CA GLU A 384 14.07 22.85 2.27
C GLU A 384 12.66 22.18 2.30
N LEU A 385 11.92 22.33 3.40
CA LEU A 385 10.54 21.88 3.51
C LEU A 385 9.60 22.64 2.57
N ALA A 386 9.78 23.96 2.42
CA ALA A 386 9.00 24.78 1.51
C ALA A 386 9.23 24.37 0.05
N ASN A 387 10.44 23.90 -0.28
CA ASN A 387 10.84 23.41 -1.59
C ASN A 387 10.56 21.91 -1.82
N ASN A 388 9.93 21.17 -0.87
CA ASN A 388 9.72 19.72 -0.92
C ASN A 388 11.03 18.92 -1.10
N ASN A 389 12.15 19.35 -0.47
CA ASN A 389 13.48 18.76 -0.62
C ASN A 389 13.92 17.91 0.57
N GLY A 390 13.02 17.08 1.10
CA GLY A 390 13.31 16.18 2.22
C GLY A 390 14.45 15.20 1.93
N TYR A 391 14.46 14.60 0.74
CA TYR A 391 15.56 13.73 0.31
C TYR A 391 16.91 14.46 0.32
N GLY A 392 16.97 15.64 -0.32
CA GLY A 392 18.22 16.42 -0.40
C GLY A 392 18.75 16.83 0.98
N TYR A 393 17.86 17.17 1.91
CA TYR A 393 18.22 17.51 3.29
C TYR A 393 18.88 16.32 4.01
N PHE A 394 18.20 15.16 4.05
CA PHE A 394 18.71 13.98 4.76
C PHE A 394 19.88 13.30 4.06
N ALA A 395 19.97 13.35 2.74
CA ALA A 395 21.12 12.85 2.00
C ALA A 395 22.42 13.56 2.37
N ARG A 396 22.38 14.88 2.57
CA ARG A 396 23.56 15.67 3.01
C ARG A 396 23.97 15.41 4.45
N LEU A 397 23.10 14.82 5.25
CA LEU A 397 23.34 14.44 6.64
C LEU A 397 23.69 12.96 6.80
N ASP A 398 23.79 12.19 5.70
CA ASP A 398 23.96 10.73 5.73
C ASP A 398 22.90 10.03 6.60
N ALA A 399 21.66 10.51 6.52
CA ALA A 399 20.55 10.09 7.37
C ALA A 399 19.43 9.37 6.62
N LEU A 400 19.65 9.05 5.33
CA LEU A 400 18.68 8.29 4.54
C LEU A 400 18.65 6.82 4.98
N VAL A 401 17.46 6.23 4.92
CA VAL A 401 17.23 4.80 5.08
C VAL A 401 17.05 4.19 3.69
N VAL A 402 18.03 3.42 3.24
CA VAL A 402 17.99 2.74 1.95
C VAL A 402 17.88 1.24 2.18
N THR A 403 16.81 0.62 1.67
CA THR A 403 16.54 -0.83 1.78
C THR A 403 16.57 -1.52 0.42
N GLY A 404 16.37 -0.76 -0.65
CA GLY A 404 15.86 -1.30 -1.90
C GLY A 404 14.41 -1.81 -1.74
N PRO A 405 13.79 -2.34 -2.81
CA PRO A 405 12.44 -2.88 -2.76
C PRO A 405 12.32 -4.01 -1.72
N THR A 406 11.47 -3.82 -0.70
CA THR A 406 11.24 -4.82 0.36
C THR A 406 10.35 -5.97 -0.08
N ARG A 407 9.62 -5.77 -1.19
CA ARG A 407 8.66 -6.73 -1.78
C ARG A 407 7.49 -7.06 -0.86
N THR A 408 7.16 -6.15 0.04
CA THR A 408 5.88 -6.06 0.74
C THR A 408 5.33 -4.64 0.62
N ASN A 409 4.14 -4.35 1.13
CA ASN A 409 3.59 -3.00 1.20
C ASN A 409 2.43 -2.95 2.18
N VAL A 410 2.64 -2.29 3.30
CA VAL A 410 1.65 -1.97 4.33
C VAL A 410 1.72 -0.48 4.69
N ASN A 411 1.92 0.36 3.68
CA ASN A 411 2.05 1.83 3.76
C ASN A 411 3.26 2.33 4.55
N ASP A 412 3.16 3.56 5.04
CA ASP A 412 4.19 4.21 5.82
C ASP A 412 4.33 3.59 7.21
N PHE A 413 5.54 3.64 7.72
CA PHE A 413 5.88 3.33 9.11
C PHE A 413 6.59 4.53 9.72
N ARG A 414 6.13 4.94 10.90
CA ARG A 414 6.75 6.04 11.67
C ARG A 414 6.96 5.60 13.10
N ALA A 415 8.16 5.78 13.61
CA ALA A 415 8.52 5.54 15.00
C ALA A 415 9.21 6.78 15.58
N ILE A 416 8.72 7.27 16.73
CA ILE A 416 9.33 8.38 17.47
C ILE A 416 9.64 7.91 18.88
N ILE A 417 10.92 7.68 19.17
CA ILE A 417 11.42 7.30 20.50
C ILE A 417 11.62 8.56 21.32
N VAL A 418 11.08 8.54 22.54
CA VAL A 418 11.30 9.59 23.55
C VAL A 418 12.00 8.97 24.75
N LEU A 419 13.22 9.42 25.04
CA LEU A 419 14.03 9.00 26.18
C LEU A 419 13.97 10.02 27.30
N PRO A 420 14.19 9.60 28.57
CA PRO A 420 14.38 10.52 29.68
C PRO A 420 15.54 11.46 29.42
N ARG A 421 15.41 12.73 29.87
CA ARG A 421 16.49 13.72 29.85
C ARG A 421 17.51 13.44 30.94
#